data_35d210f91950bee3675339ea91b5d382
#
_entry.id   35d210f91950bee3675339ea91b5d382
#
_cell.length_a   1.000
_cell.length_b   1.000
_cell.length_c   1.000
_cell.angle_alpha   90.00
_cell.angle_beta   90.00
_cell.angle_gamma   90.00
#
_symmetry.space_group_name_H-M   'P 1'
#
loop_
_entity.id
_entity.type
_entity.pdbx_description
1 polymer ?
#
loop_
_entity_poly.entity_id
_entity_poly.type
_entity_poly.pdbx_seq_one_letter_code
_entity_poly.pdbx_strand_id
1 'polypeptide(L)'
;MNEAHTEKERVNIKRTFQKGLFVALGLSGLCAGPLWWAVRNEHDPLLFGSLLVALIVGIYYAIVLFLFITTIPNRRVYLAKILAEKYGGQFPPAAFEYRSPWSLLGLPLLHIRIGDRFDIMRPAVKAWIAIGSSHAVGVIFASGGIAVAPICFGGIGIGIVSYAGMALGVYSFGPAALGVWAFGALAIGWQVFCGFGFAWNAATGGVAIAHDFALGGIAHAAQANTEMARHFFQQSFYFQFSQFVSHSGLWMIFIIPVVLQSWIVARARRRWEQNA
;
A
#
# COMPACT_ATOMS: atom_id res chain seq x y z
N MET A 1 -27.55 -25.05 10.08
CA MET A 1 -26.40 -24.42 10.80
C MET A 1 -27.00 -23.52 11.87
N ASN A 2 -26.64 -23.74 13.16
CA ASN A 2 -27.27 -23.04 14.27
C ASN A 2 -26.90 -21.53 14.23
N GLU A 3 -27.90 -20.63 14.22
CA GLU A 3 -27.75 -19.17 14.29
C GLU A 3 -26.81 -18.73 15.44
N ALA A 4 -26.81 -19.45 16.56
CA ALA A 4 -25.92 -19.24 17.69
C ALA A 4 -24.42 -19.38 17.35
N HIS A 5 -24.05 -20.20 16.37
CA HIS A 5 -22.64 -20.37 15.94
C HIS A 5 -22.17 -19.17 15.10
N THR A 6 -23.07 -18.65 14.27
CA THR A 6 -22.81 -17.46 13.42
C THR A 6 -22.69 -16.20 14.28
N GLU A 7 -23.45 -16.12 15.35
CA GLU A 7 -23.41 -15.00 16.30
C GLU A 7 -22.13 -15.01 17.14
N LYS A 8 -21.68 -16.19 17.60
CA LYS A 8 -20.37 -16.34 18.26
C LYS A 8 -19.19 -15.94 17.36
N GLU A 9 -19.23 -16.28 16.09
CA GLU A 9 -18.19 -15.87 15.13
C GLU A 9 -18.20 -14.35 14.88
N ARG A 10 -19.39 -13.74 14.75
CA ARG A 10 -19.52 -12.26 14.66
C ARG A 10 -18.98 -11.55 15.88
N VAL A 11 -19.27 -12.06 17.07
CA VAL A 11 -18.77 -11.51 18.36
C VAL A 11 -17.25 -11.64 18.43
N ASN A 12 -16.69 -12.75 17.97
CA ASN A 12 -15.24 -12.98 17.98
C ASN A 12 -14.51 -12.05 17.00
N ILE A 13 -15.05 -11.80 15.81
CA ILE A 13 -14.53 -10.85 14.82
C ILE A 13 -14.58 -9.43 15.40
N LYS A 14 -15.68 -9.06 16.07
CA LYS A 14 -15.83 -7.74 16.70
C LYS A 14 -14.85 -7.53 17.84
N ARG A 15 -14.62 -8.57 18.68
CA ARG A 15 -13.61 -8.53 19.76
C ARG A 15 -12.18 -8.43 19.21
N THR A 16 -11.86 -9.14 18.15
CA THR A 16 -10.54 -9.08 17.51
C THR A 16 -10.29 -7.70 16.91
N PHE A 17 -11.31 -7.12 16.26
CA PHE A 17 -11.27 -5.76 15.75
C PHE A 17 -11.07 -4.72 16.88
N GLN A 18 -11.79 -4.85 18.00
CA GLN A 18 -11.63 -3.97 19.15
C GLN A 18 -10.24 -4.06 19.77
N LYS A 19 -9.70 -5.29 19.96
CA LYS A 19 -8.34 -5.48 20.48
C LYS A 19 -7.29 -4.80 19.61
N GLY A 20 -7.46 -4.83 18.31
CA GLY A 20 -6.53 -4.21 17.41
C GLY A 20 -6.65 -2.71 17.32
N LEU A 21 -7.85 -2.19 17.44
CA LEU A 21 -8.04 -0.75 17.59
C LEU A 21 -7.32 -0.25 18.86
N PHE A 22 -7.40 -1.00 19.97
CA PHE A 22 -6.67 -0.68 21.20
C PHE A 22 -5.15 -0.76 21.01
N VAL A 23 -4.63 -1.75 20.27
CA VAL A 23 -3.20 -1.85 19.97
C VAL A 23 -2.74 -0.70 19.07
N ALA A 24 -3.53 -0.35 18.04
CA ALA A 24 -3.23 0.78 17.16
C ALA A 24 -3.24 2.12 17.92
N LEU A 25 -4.22 2.32 18.81
CA LEU A 25 -4.29 3.50 19.69
C LEU A 25 -3.14 3.52 20.71
N GLY A 26 -2.75 2.37 21.25
CA GLY A 26 -1.60 2.26 22.15
C GLY A 26 -0.27 2.57 21.47
N LEU A 27 -0.04 2.05 20.27
CA LEU A 27 1.13 2.38 19.46
C LEU A 27 1.16 3.86 19.06
N SER A 28 -0.01 4.44 18.76
CA SER A 28 -0.15 5.87 18.49
C SER A 28 0.19 6.72 19.70
N GLY A 29 -0.23 6.29 20.88
CA GLY A 29 0.10 6.96 22.16
C GLY A 29 1.60 6.90 22.48
N LEU A 30 2.26 5.77 22.21
CA LEU A 30 3.70 5.61 22.35
C LEU A 30 4.49 6.51 21.39
N CYS A 31 3.98 6.76 20.18
CA CYS A 31 4.56 7.71 19.25
C CYS A 31 4.25 9.17 19.62
N ALA A 32 3.09 9.43 20.22
CA ALA A 32 2.68 10.78 20.61
C ALA A 32 3.48 11.36 21.78
N GLY A 33 3.98 10.53 22.69
CA GLY A 33 4.78 10.98 23.83
C GLY A 33 6.09 11.67 23.45
N PRO A 34 6.98 11.04 22.68
CA PRO A 34 8.21 11.66 22.16
C PRO A 34 7.92 12.88 21.29
N LEU A 35 6.84 12.84 20.51
CA LEU A 35 6.36 13.94 19.69
C LEU A 35 5.94 15.15 20.53
N TRP A 36 5.15 14.93 21.58
CA TRP A 36 4.72 15.99 22.48
C TRP A 36 5.91 16.63 23.22
N TRP A 37 6.90 15.80 23.62
CA TRP A 37 8.12 16.28 24.25
C TRP A 37 8.98 17.14 23.28
N ALA A 38 9.14 16.69 22.04
CA ALA A 38 9.87 17.43 21.00
C ALA A 38 9.18 18.78 20.68
N VAL A 39 7.86 18.78 20.54
CA VAL A 39 7.06 20.00 20.29
C VAL A 39 7.13 21.00 21.45
N ARG A 40 7.23 20.51 22.69
CA ARG A 40 7.27 21.39 23.85
C ARG A 40 8.61 22.13 24.02
N ASN A 41 9.67 21.56 23.48
CA ASN A 41 11.03 22.13 23.60
C ASN A 41 11.46 23.01 22.43
N GLU A 42 10.78 22.93 21.29
CA GLU A 42 11.07 23.76 20.11
C GLU A 42 9.79 24.43 19.59
N HIS A 43 9.81 25.76 19.52
CA HIS A 43 8.65 26.60 19.14
C HIS A 43 8.48 26.75 17.61
N ASP A 44 8.86 25.76 16.80
CA ASP A 44 8.76 25.83 15.36
C ASP A 44 7.43 25.21 14.85
N PRO A 45 6.49 26.03 14.27
CA PRO A 45 5.19 25.55 13.79
C PRO A 45 5.29 24.59 12.59
N LEU A 46 6.38 24.65 11.80
CA LEU A 46 6.62 23.71 10.69
C LEU A 46 6.96 22.32 11.20
N LEU A 47 7.65 22.27 12.32
CA LEU A 47 7.99 21.05 13.04
C LEU A 47 6.74 20.33 13.55
N PHE A 48 5.81 21.06 14.16
CA PHE A 48 4.53 20.55 14.63
C PHE A 48 3.70 19.96 13.48
N GLY A 49 3.60 20.65 12.36
CA GLY A 49 2.86 20.19 11.19
C GLY A 49 3.41 18.88 10.60
N SER A 50 4.74 18.78 10.44
CA SER A 50 5.38 17.58 9.90
C SER A 50 5.26 16.37 10.81
N LEU A 51 5.38 16.56 12.12
CA LEU A 51 5.21 15.51 13.13
C LEU A 51 3.74 15.03 13.20
N LEU A 52 2.78 15.95 13.09
CA LEU A 52 1.36 15.61 13.05
C LEU A 52 1.03 14.74 11.81
N VAL A 53 1.56 15.10 10.64
CA VAL A 53 1.40 14.31 9.41
C VAL A 53 2.02 12.94 9.56
N ALA A 54 3.24 12.84 10.10
CA ALA A 54 3.91 11.55 10.35
C ALA A 54 3.12 10.67 11.31
N LEU A 55 2.54 11.25 12.37
CA LEU A 55 1.68 10.54 13.32
C LEU A 55 0.42 10.00 12.64
N ILE A 56 -0.30 10.84 11.90
CA ILE A 56 -1.54 10.45 11.20
C ILE A 56 -1.24 9.32 10.20
N VAL A 57 -0.16 9.43 9.44
CA VAL A 57 0.27 8.41 8.48
C VAL A 57 0.67 7.12 9.19
N GLY A 58 1.43 7.20 10.28
CA GLY A 58 1.80 6.04 11.10
C GLY A 58 0.58 5.31 11.68
N ILE A 59 -0.41 6.05 12.19
CA ILE A 59 -1.68 5.50 12.68
C ILE A 59 -2.44 4.81 11.54
N TYR A 60 -2.56 5.47 10.39
CA TYR A 60 -3.23 4.90 9.22
C TYR A 60 -2.62 3.56 8.82
N TYR A 61 -1.27 3.48 8.73
CA TYR A 61 -0.61 2.22 8.40
C TYR A 61 -0.73 1.15 9.46
N ALA A 62 -0.64 1.50 10.73
CA ALA A 62 -0.87 0.57 11.82
C ALA A 62 -2.28 -0.03 11.73
N ILE A 63 -3.29 0.78 11.45
CA ILE A 63 -4.68 0.34 11.26
C ILE A 63 -4.81 -0.56 10.02
N VAL A 64 -4.24 -0.16 8.88
CA VAL A 64 -4.29 -0.94 7.63
C VAL A 64 -3.59 -2.28 7.79
N LEU A 65 -2.38 -2.30 8.35
CA LEU A 65 -1.62 -3.52 8.60
C LEU A 65 -2.36 -4.44 9.58
N PHE A 66 -2.93 -3.87 10.63
CA PHE A 66 -3.73 -4.61 11.60
C PHE A 66 -4.98 -5.22 10.95
N LEU A 67 -5.73 -4.45 10.17
CA LEU A 67 -6.89 -4.95 9.42
C LEU A 67 -6.46 -6.05 8.43
N PHE A 68 -5.31 -5.90 7.81
CA PHE A 68 -4.77 -6.90 6.90
C PHE A 68 -4.43 -8.20 7.61
N ILE A 69 -3.69 -8.14 8.72
CA ILE A 69 -3.25 -9.31 9.48
C ILE A 69 -4.43 -10.05 10.13
N THR A 70 -5.44 -9.33 10.63
CA THR A 70 -6.55 -9.94 11.39
C THR A 70 -7.74 -10.31 10.52
N THR A 71 -8.02 -9.52 9.49
CA THR A 71 -9.23 -9.69 8.67
C THR A 71 -9.06 -10.79 7.62
N ILE A 72 -7.88 -10.89 7.00
CA ILE A 72 -7.65 -11.84 5.91
C ILE A 72 -7.75 -13.30 6.38
N PRO A 73 -7.07 -13.74 7.45
CA PRO A 73 -7.17 -15.13 7.90
C PRO A 73 -8.59 -15.49 8.32
N ASN A 74 -9.23 -14.65 9.11
CA ASN A 74 -10.61 -14.89 9.59
C ASN A 74 -11.61 -14.92 8.43
N ARG A 75 -11.45 -14.02 7.45
CA ARG A 75 -12.28 -14.02 6.24
C ARG A 75 -12.05 -15.25 5.38
N ARG A 76 -10.84 -15.75 5.28
CA ARG A 76 -10.54 -17.01 4.56
C ARG A 76 -11.23 -18.21 5.20
N VAL A 77 -11.15 -18.36 6.51
CA VAL A 77 -11.82 -19.45 7.25
C VAL A 77 -13.34 -19.38 7.08
N TYR A 78 -13.94 -18.20 7.23
CA TYR A 78 -15.37 -17.99 7.01
C TYR A 78 -15.79 -18.32 5.58
N LEU A 79 -15.05 -17.85 4.58
CA LEU A 79 -15.33 -18.13 3.17
C LEU A 79 -15.14 -19.60 2.80
N ALA A 80 -14.15 -20.29 3.43
CA ALA A 80 -13.97 -21.73 3.22
C ALA A 80 -15.18 -22.55 3.68
N LYS A 81 -15.78 -22.19 4.81
CA LYS A 81 -17.01 -22.83 5.28
C LYS A 81 -18.17 -22.62 4.31
N ILE A 82 -18.40 -21.38 3.86
CA ILE A 82 -19.45 -21.09 2.87
C ILE A 82 -19.20 -21.83 1.55
N LEU A 83 -17.94 -21.91 1.11
CA LEU A 83 -17.55 -22.61 -0.10
C LEU A 83 -17.89 -24.11 0.01
N ALA A 84 -17.57 -24.73 1.14
CA ALA A 84 -17.87 -26.15 1.40
C ALA A 84 -19.38 -26.41 1.48
N GLU A 85 -20.12 -25.57 2.22
CA GLU A 85 -21.56 -25.78 2.46
C GLU A 85 -22.45 -25.46 1.25
N LYS A 86 -22.17 -24.32 0.58
CA LYS A 86 -23.04 -23.82 -0.50
C LYS A 86 -22.64 -24.30 -1.89
N TYR A 87 -21.34 -24.54 -2.09
CA TYR A 87 -20.76 -24.81 -3.41
C TYR A 87 -20.02 -26.17 -3.48
N GLY A 88 -20.16 -27.03 -2.45
CA GLY A 88 -19.51 -28.34 -2.43
C GLY A 88 -17.99 -28.28 -2.52
N GLY A 89 -17.36 -27.19 -2.08
CA GLY A 89 -15.92 -26.99 -2.15
C GLY A 89 -15.40 -26.45 -3.48
N GLN A 90 -16.26 -26.28 -4.48
CA GLN A 90 -15.89 -25.73 -5.79
C GLN A 90 -16.05 -24.20 -5.80
N PHE A 91 -15.12 -23.50 -6.44
CA PHE A 91 -15.24 -22.05 -6.61
C PHE A 91 -16.33 -21.71 -7.62
N PRO A 92 -17.29 -20.82 -7.30
CA PRO A 92 -18.21 -20.30 -8.28
C PRO A 92 -17.42 -19.59 -9.41
N PRO A 93 -17.98 -19.43 -10.61
CA PRO A 93 -17.31 -18.73 -11.70
C PRO A 93 -16.89 -17.32 -11.26
N ALA A 94 -15.79 -16.82 -11.79
CA ALA A 94 -15.39 -15.43 -11.56
C ALA A 94 -16.42 -14.48 -12.17
N ALA A 95 -16.59 -13.28 -11.59
CA ALA A 95 -17.52 -12.30 -12.14
C ALA A 95 -17.12 -11.87 -13.58
N PHE A 96 -15.83 -11.84 -13.84
CA PHE A 96 -15.27 -11.65 -15.16
C PHE A 96 -13.89 -12.35 -15.24
N GLU A 97 -13.68 -13.16 -16.26
CA GLU A 97 -12.38 -13.76 -16.54
C GLU A 97 -12.11 -13.73 -18.06
N TYR A 98 -10.98 -13.13 -18.41
CA TYR A 98 -10.48 -13.12 -19.77
C TYR A 98 -9.04 -13.61 -19.79
N ARG A 99 -8.77 -14.61 -20.60
CA ARG A 99 -7.43 -15.14 -20.83
C ARG A 99 -7.12 -15.08 -22.31
N SER A 100 -6.04 -14.41 -22.68
CA SER A 100 -5.60 -14.33 -24.09
C SER A 100 -5.36 -15.72 -24.66
N PRO A 101 -5.79 -16.00 -25.89
CA PRO A 101 -5.44 -17.23 -26.61
C PRO A 101 -3.95 -17.31 -26.92
N TRP A 102 -3.27 -16.18 -26.99
CA TRP A 102 -1.83 -16.11 -27.23
C TRP A 102 -1.06 -16.37 -25.94
N SER A 103 -0.15 -17.33 -26.00
CA SER A 103 0.73 -17.66 -24.88
C SER A 103 2.18 -17.63 -25.32
N LEU A 104 3.05 -17.11 -24.43
CA LEU A 104 4.49 -17.07 -24.60
C LEU A 104 5.14 -17.71 -23.37
N LEU A 105 6.03 -18.68 -23.59
CA LEU A 105 6.67 -19.47 -22.51
C LEU A 105 5.66 -20.12 -21.56
N GLY A 106 4.52 -20.61 -22.07
CA GLY A 106 3.49 -21.28 -21.27
C GLY A 106 2.59 -20.33 -20.46
N LEU A 107 2.82 -19.01 -20.52
CA LEU A 107 2.00 -18.01 -19.85
C LEU A 107 1.19 -17.21 -20.88
N PRO A 108 -0.10 -16.92 -20.62
CA PRO A 108 -0.90 -16.06 -21.47
C PRO A 108 -0.32 -14.65 -21.52
N LEU A 109 -0.44 -13.96 -22.66
CA LEU A 109 0.01 -12.58 -22.77
C LEU A 109 -0.79 -11.66 -21.86
N LEU A 110 -2.11 -11.86 -21.77
CA LEU A 110 -3.00 -11.10 -20.92
C LEU A 110 -3.93 -12.04 -20.17
N HIS A 111 -4.01 -11.87 -18.86
CA HIS A 111 -4.98 -12.55 -18.02
C HIS A 111 -5.61 -11.54 -17.08
N ILE A 112 -6.90 -11.32 -17.25
CA ILE A 112 -7.70 -10.44 -16.41
C ILE A 112 -8.71 -11.31 -15.66
N ARG A 113 -8.73 -11.24 -14.34
CA ARG A 113 -9.74 -11.89 -13.52
C ARG A 113 -10.26 -10.93 -12.48
N ILE A 114 -11.53 -10.60 -12.59
CA ILE A 114 -12.26 -9.83 -11.58
C ILE A 114 -13.10 -10.83 -10.81
N GLY A 115 -12.68 -11.09 -9.60
CA GLY A 115 -13.29 -12.09 -8.74
C GLY A 115 -14.43 -11.57 -7.91
N ASP A 116 -15.10 -12.50 -7.27
CA ASP A 116 -16.10 -12.30 -6.24
C ASP A 116 -15.46 -12.28 -4.83
N ARG A 117 -16.29 -12.50 -3.80
CA ARG A 117 -15.84 -12.61 -2.41
C ARG A 117 -14.81 -13.73 -2.17
N PHE A 118 -14.74 -14.74 -3.04
CA PHE A 118 -13.84 -15.88 -2.90
C PHE A 118 -12.49 -15.65 -3.61
N ASP A 119 -12.30 -14.55 -4.33
CA ASP A 119 -11.11 -14.30 -5.12
C ASP A 119 -9.80 -14.28 -4.28
N ILE A 120 -9.91 -13.92 -2.99
CA ILE A 120 -8.80 -13.97 -2.03
C ILE A 120 -8.30 -15.41 -1.75
N MET A 121 -9.11 -16.42 -2.03
CA MET A 121 -8.77 -17.84 -1.84
C MET A 121 -8.29 -18.51 -3.14
N ARG A 122 -8.53 -17.87 -4.28
CA ARG A 122 -8.14 -18.41 -5.59
C ARG A 122 -6.62 -18.24 -5.81
N PRO A 123 -6.04 -19.08 -6.66
CA PRO A 123 -4.67 -18.89 -7.12
C PRO A 123 -4.47 -17.52 -7.74
N ALA A 124 -3.25 -16.97 -7.62
CA ALA A 124 -2.90 -15.72 -8.25
C ALA A 124 -3.09 -15.77 -9.77
N VAL A 125 -3.53 -14.67 -10.35
CA VAL A 125 -3.55 -14.49 -11.81
C VAL A 125 -2.11 -14.43 -12.31
N LYS A 126 -1.73 -15.30 -13.24
CA LYS A 126 -0.38 -15.37 -13.79
C LYS A 126 -0.42 -15.11 -15.29
N ALA A 127 0.36 -14.14 -15.77
CA ALA A 127 0.44 -13.76 -17.19
C ALA A 127 1.67 -12.87 -17.46
N TRP A 128 1.92 -12.50 -18.69
CA TRP A 128 2.84 -11.42 -19.01
C TRP A 128 2.30 -10.07 -18.52
N ILE A 129 1.01 -9.83 -18.74
CA ILE A 129 0.24 -8.72 -18.15
C ILE A 129 -0.88 -9.35 -17.32
N ALA A 130 -0.78 -9.28 -16.00
CA ALA A 130 -1.70 -9.89 -15.05
C ALA A 130 -2.54 -8.83 -14.34
N ILE A 131 -3.86 -8.92 -14.44
CA ILE A 131 -4.79 -8.04 -13.73
C ILE A 131 -5.73 -8.90 -12.89
N GLY A 132 -5.61 -8.80 -11.58
CA GLY A 132 -6.44 -9.56 -10.64
C GLY A 132 -7.05 -8.66 -9.58
N SER A 133 -8.22 -9.01 -9.06
CA SER A 133 -8.80 -8.26 -7.95
C SER A 133 -8.10 -8.52 -6.61
N SER A 134 -7.50 -9.70 -6.42
CA SER A 134 -6.81 -10.06 -5.17
C SER A 134 -5.30 -10.19 -5.38
N HIS A 135 -4.86 -11.22 -6.12
CA HIS A 135 -3.44 -11.51 -6.31
C HIS A 135 -3.11 -11.57 -7.81
N ALA A 136 -2.05 -10.89 -8.22
CA ALA A 136 -1.57 -10.89 -9.59
C ALA A 136 -0.04 -11.03 -9.64
N VAL A 137 0.46 -11.90 -10.53
CA VAL A 137 1.88 -12.09 -10.79
C VAL A 137 2.11 -11.93 -12.28
N GLY A 138 2.84 -10.90 -12.66
CA GLY A 138 3.13 -10.56 -14.06
C GLY A 138 4.60 -10.67 -14.38
N VAL A 139 4.91 -11.06 -15.63
CA VAL A 139 6.29 -11.03 -16.11
C VAL A 139 6.73 -9.59 -16.43
N ILE A 140 5.82 -8.75 -16.93
CA ILE A 140 6.05 -7.33 -17.22
C ILE A 140 5.26 -6.45 -16.27
N PHE A 141 3.95 -6.71 -16.15
CA PHE A 141 3.02 -5.86 -15.44
C PHE A 141 2.06 -6.68 -14.58
N ALA A 142 1.82 -6.23 -13.37
CA ALA A 142 0.77 -6.78 -12.52
C ALA A 142 -0.06 -5.67 -11.85
N SER A 143 -1.38 -5.90 -11.74
CA SER A 143 -2.27 -5.05 -10.97
C SER A 143 -3.21 -5.89 -10.11
N GLY A 144 -3.34 -5.54 -8.81
CA GLY A 144 -4.20 -6.30 -7.89
C GLY A 144 -4.08 -5.84 -6.44
N GLY A 145 -4.76 -6.53 -5.54
CA GLY A 145 -4.59 -6.31 -4.10
C GLY A 145 -3.14 -6.54 -3.66
N ILE A 146 -2.54 -7.66 -4.10
CA ILE A 146 -1.11 -7.95 -4.03
C ILE A 146 -0.62 -8.15 -5.45
N ALA A 147 0.30 -7.32 -5.92
CA ALA A 147 0.86 -7.34 -7.26
C ALA A 147 2.37 -7.59 -7.22
N VAL A 148 2.82 -8.56 -8.01
CA VAL A 148 4.26 -8.89 -8.13
C VAL A 148 4.62 -8.88 -9.62
N ALA A 149 5.42 -7.92 -10.04
CA ALA A 149 5.92 -7.79 -11.42
C ALA A 149 7.01 -6.72 -11.46
N PRO A 150 7.84 -6.66 -12.53
CA PRO A 150 8.73 -5.51 -12.75
C PRO A 150 8.03 -4.16 -12.63
N ILE A 151 6.83 -4.03 -13.19
CA ILE A 151 5.95 -2.86 -13.02
C ILE A 151 4.69 -3.33 -12.32
N CYS A 152 4.38 -2.80 -11.14
CA CYS A 152 3.23 -3.23 -10.38
C CYS A 152 2.40 -2.08 -9.80
N PHE A 153 1.08 -2.32 -9.73
CA PHE A 153 0.09 -1.43 -9.16
C PHE A 153 -0.81 -2.18 -8.20
N GLY A 154 -1.10 -1.61 -7.02
CA GLY A 154 -2.06 -2.26 -6.14
C GLY A 154 -2.08 -1.81 -4.69
N GLY A 155 -2.61 -2.67 -3.84
CA GLY A 155 -2.57 -2.47 -2.38
C GLY A 155 -1.17 -2.69 -1.84
N ILE A 156 -0.56 -3.84 -2.15
CA ILE A 156 0.84 -4.17 -1.91
C ILE A 156 1.48 -4.46 -3.26
N GLY A 157 2.54 -3.75 -3.58
CA GLY A 157 3.30 -3.91 -4.82
C GLY A 157 4.74 -4.33 -4.55
N ILE A 158 5.23 -5.34 -5.27
CA ILE A 158 6.61 -5.81 -5.20
C ILE A 158 7.17 -5.86 -6.61
N GLY A 159 8.16 -5.01 -6.92
CA GLY A 159 8.70 -4.94 -8.26
C GLY A 159 9.89 -3.99 -8.42
N ILE A 160 10.31 -3.74 -9.65
CA ILE A 160 11.32 -2.73 -9.95
C ILE A 160 10.69 -1.34 -9.81
N VAL A 161 9.56 -1.11 -10.48
CA VAL A 161 8.74 0.08 -10.34
C VAL A 161 7.45 -0.32 -9.64
N SER A 162 7.31 0.06 -8.41
CA SER A 162 6.15 -0.29 -7.58
C SER A 162 5.35 0.96 -7.26
N TYR A 163 4.08 0.97 -7.63
CA TYR A 163 3.11 1.97 -7.25
C TYR A 163 1.98 1.31 -6.44
N ALA A 164 1.99 1.49 -5.12
CA ALA A 164 1.09 0.74 -4.25
C ALA A 164 0.83 1.48 -2.93
N GLY A 165 -0.20 1.07 -2.21
CA GLY A 165 -0.41 1.49 -0.84
C GLY A 165 0.80 1.18 0.05
N MET A 166 1.37 -0.03 -0.11
CA MET A 166 2.69 -0.42 0.39
C MET A 166 3.55 -0.83 -0.80
N ALA A 167 4.49 0.01 -1.18
CA ALA A 167 5.36 -0.20 -2.34
C ALA A 167 6.74 -0.70 -1.90
N LEU A 168 7.15 -1.84 -2.45
CA LEU A 168 8.50 -2.39 -2.30
C LEU A 168 9.16 -2.51 -3.67
N GLY A 169 10.32 -1.89 -3.86
CA GLY A 169 10.99 -1.98 -5.15
C GLY A 169 12.24 -1.12 -5.26
N VAL A 170 12.78 -1.04 -6.46
CA VAL A 170 13.88 -0.11 -6.73
C VAL A 170 13.35 1.32 -6.75
N TYR A 171 12.31 1.56 -7.54
CA TYR A 171 11.53 2.80 -7.57
C TYR A 171 10.19 2.54 -6.90
N SER A 172 10.00 3.06 -5.71
CA SER A 172 8.81 2.83 -4.89
C SER A 172 8.02 4.12 -4.71
N PHE A 173 6.75 4.08 -5.13
CA PHE A 173 5.83 5.22 -5.04
C PHE A 173 4.58 4.81 -4.27
N GLY A 174 4.28 5.52 -3.21
CA GLY A 174 3.06 5.25 -2.43
C GLY A 174 3.14 5.80 -1.03
N PRO A 175 2.02 5.81 -0.32
CA PRO A 175 1.99 6.28 1.06
C PRO A 175 3.04 5.63 1.96
N ALA A 176 3.29 4.30 1.85
CA ALA A 176 4.45 3.63 2.44
C ALA A 176 5.34 3.10 1.32
N ALA A 177 6.55 3.63 1.21
CA ALA A 177 7.50 3.27 0.17
C ALA A 177 8.80 2.75 0.80
N LEU A 178 9.25 1.58 0.32
CA LEU A 178 10.53 0.99 0.69
C LEU A 178 11.29 0.64 -0.59
N GLY A 179 12.45 1.25 -0.79
CA GLY A 179 13.20 1.04 -2.03
C GLY A 179 14.50 1.81 -2.11
N VAL A 180 15.20 1.68 -3.24
CA VAL A 180 16.40 2.47 -3.48
C VAL A 180 16.00 3.95 -3.65
N TRP A 181 15.03 4.22 -4.51
CA TRP A 181 14.40 5.52 -4.68
C TRP A 181 12.95 5.44 -4.20
N ALA A 182 12.68 6.01 -3.03
CA ALA A 182 11.39 5.92 -2.39
C ALA A 182 10.70 7.29 -2.30
N PHE A 183 9.47 7.35 -2.80
CA PHE A 183 8.61 8.53 -2.78
C PHE A 183 7.33 8.23 -2.03
N GLY A 184 7.07 8.92 -0.91
CA GLY A 184 5.87 8.64 -0.13
C GLY A 184 5.69 9.47 1.12
N ALA A 185 4.57 9.26 1.80
CA ALA A 185 4.36 9.90 3.09
C ALA A 185 5.30 9.33 4.16
N LEU A 186 5.44 8.01 4.22
CA LEU A 186 6.46 7.29 4.97
C LEU A 186 7.37 6.58 3.97
N ALA A 187 8.67 6.88 3.99
CA ALA A 187 9.59 6.28 3.05
C ALA A 187 10.92 5.87 3.69
N ILE A 188 11.44 4.72 3.26
CA ILE A 188 12.73 4.19 3.69
C ILE A 188 13.52 3.76 2.45
N GLY A 189 14.77 4.20 2.32
CA GLY A 189 15.57 3.85 1.15
C GLY A 189 16.97 4.40 1.11
N TRP A 190 17.55 4.37 -0.08
CA TRP A 190 18.85 5.00 -0.35
C TRP A 190 18.70 6.51 -0.53
N GLN A 191 17.77 6.93 -1.41
CA GLN A 191 17.36 8.33 -1.60
C GLN A 191 15.83 8.42 -1.42
N VAL A 192 15.37 9.37 -0.64
CA VAL A 192 13.98 9.43 -0.19
C VAL A 192 13.41 10.84 -0.35
N PHE A 193 12.25 10.93 -0.99
CA PHE A 193 11.39 12.12 -1.00
C PHE A 193 10.12 11.79 -0.20
N CYS A 194 9.88 12.48 0.92
CA CYS A 194 8.91 11.99 1.90
C CYS A 194 8.24 13.07 2.76
N GLY A 195 7.15 12.68 3.40
CA GLY A 195 6.66 13.40 4.57
C GLY A 195 7.54 13.11 5.79
N PHE A 196 7.76 11.81 6.06
CA PHE A 196 8.67 11.30 7.08
C PHE A 196 9.52 10.18 6.46
N GLY A 197 10.83 10.28 6.57
CA GLY A 197 11.70 9.29 5.91
C GLY A 197 13.06 9.09 6.52
N PHE A 198 13.52 7.86 6.29
CA PHE A 198 14.88 7.40 6.58
C PHE A 198 15.59 7.05 5.29
N ALA A 199 16.77 7.64 5.07
CA ALA A 199 17.61 7.34 3.94
C ALA A 199 19.03 7.00 4.36
N TRP A 200 19.69 6.17 3.58
CA TRP A 200 21.13 5.99 3.77
C TRP A 200 21.90 7.16 3.21
N ASN A 201 21.64 7.59 1.98
CA ASN A 201 22.38 8.68 1.35
C ASN A 201 21.70 10.03 1.56
N ALA A 202 20.48 10.23 1.03
CA ALA A 202 19.85 11.54 1.04
C ALA A 202 18.33 11.47 1.26
N ALA A 203 17.81 12.34 2.12
CA ALA A 203 16.39 12.48 2.39
C ALA A 203 15.94 13.93 2.28
N THR A 204 14.77 14.16 1.66
CA THR A 204 14.11 15.46 1.67
C THR A 204 12.64 15.35 1.97
N GLY A 205 12.12 16.27 2.78
CA GLY A 205 10.72 16.27 3.17
C GLY A 205 10.42 17.00 4.48
N GLY A 206 9.32 16.63 5.11
CA GLY A 206 8.94 17.23 6.41
C GLY A 206 9.94 16.85 7.50
N VAL A 207 10.12 15.54 7.74
CA VAL A 207 11.13 14.96 8.62
C VAL A 207 12.06 14.10 7.77
N ALA A 208 13.28 14.51 7.62
CA ALA A 208 14.29 13.87 6.79
C ALA A 208 15.49 13.43 7.63
N ILE A 209 15.66 12.11 7.78
CA ILE A 209 16.79 11.52 8.50
C ILE A 209 17.63 10.75 7.50
N ALA A 210 18.91 11.15 7.34
CA ALA A 210 19.83 10.51 6.41
C ALA A 210 21.24 10.46 7.00
N HIS A 211 22.12 9.66 6.37
CA HIS A 211 23.51 9.62 6.73
C HIS A 211 24.24 10.84 6.17
N ASP A 212 24.14 11.11 4.85
CA ASP A 212 24.95 12.13 4.19
C ASP A 212 24.24 13.48 4.08
N PHE A 213 23.06 13.54 3.43
CA PHE A 213 22.37 14.77 3.11
C PHE A 213 20.90 14.75 3.57
N ALA A 214 20.47 15.78 4.27
CA ALA A 214 19.07 15.97 4.60
C ALA A 214 18.63 17.41 4.34
N LEU A 215 17.42 17.56 3.76
CA LEU A 215 16.81 18.86 3.54
C LEU A 215 15.32 18.78 3.96
N GLY A 216 14.91 19.62 4.89
CA GLY A 216 13.52 19.58 5.36
C GLY A 216 13.26 20.41 6.60
N GLY A 217 12.03 20.34 7.09
CA GLY A 217 11.64 21.02 8.31
C GLY A 217 12.43 20.51 9.53
N ILE A 218 12.50 19.20 9.70
CA ILE A 218 13.41 18.52 10.62
C ILE A 218 14.38 17.73 9.76
N ALA A 219 15.65 18.12 9.74
CA ALA A 219 16.67 17.44 8.98
C ALA A 219 17.79 16.97 9.91
N HIS A 220 18.13 15.68 9.82
CA HIS A 220 19.24 15.09 10.57
C HIS A 220 20.14 14.31 9.63
N ALA A 221 21.35 14.78 9.41
CA ALA A 221 22.37 14.17 8.56
C ALA A 221 23.74 14.83 8.80
N ALA A 222 24.82 14.28 8.20
CA ALA A 222 26.12 14.93 8.19
C ALA A 222 26.05 16.35 7.58
N GLN A 223 25.22 16.53 6.56
CA GLN A 223 24.92 17.82 5.90
C GLN A 223 23.40 18.08 5.97
N ALA A 224 22.92 18.63 7.09
CA ALA A 224 21.52 18.94 7.31
C ALA A 224 21.24 20.41 7.02
N ASN A 225 20.32 20.71 6.09
CA ASN A 225 19.89 22.07 5.69
C ASN A 225 21.03 23.02 5.28
N THR A 226 22.20 22.47 4.87
CA THR A 226 23.35 23.24 4.42
C THR A 226 23.27 23.63 2.94
N GLU A 227 24.05 24.60 2.49
CA GLU A 227 24.16 24.96 1.07
C GLU A 227 24.63 23.76 0.22
N MET A 228 25.53 22.93 0.76
CA MET A 228 26.00 21.73 0.09
C MET A 228 24.84 20.72 -0.10
N ALA A 229 24.00 20.52 0.91
CA ALA A 229 22.81 19.70 0.77
C ALA A 229 21.86 20.27 -0.29
N ARG A 230 21.55 21.57 -0.27
CA ARG A 230 20.69 22.22 -1.29
C ARG A 230 21.22 22.02 -2.70
N HIS A 231 22.52 22.19 -2.90
CA HIS A 231 23.16 22.00 -4.20
C HIS A 231 23.02 20.53 -4.67
N PHE A 232 23.25 19.54 -3.78
CA PHE A 232 23.06 18.13 -4.07
C PHE A 232 21.62 17.83 -4.54
N PHE A 233 20.60 18.31 -3.80
CA PHE A 233 19.19 18.08 -4.16
C PHE A 233 18.80 18.76 -5.47
N GLN A 234 19.35 19.93 -5.79
CA GLN A 234 19.12 20.63 -7.04
C GLN A 234 19.75 19.93 -8.25
N GLN A 235 20.87 19.23 -8.08
CA GLN A 235 21.55 18.52 -9.16
C GLN A 235 21.01 17.08 -9.36
N SER A 236 20.43 16.47 -8.36
CA SER A 236 19.95 15.10 -8.45
C SER A 236 18.66 15.01 -9.27
N PHE A 237 18.71 14.27 -10.38
CA PHE A 237 17.55 14.02 -11.24
C PHE A 237 16.35 13.45 -10.47
N TYR A 238 16.59 12.52 -9.54
CA TYR A 238 15.54 11.92 -8.72
C TYR A 238 14.77 12.96 -7.92
N PHE A 239 15.45 13.88 -7.24
CA PHE A 239 14.80 14.89 -6.43
C PHE A 239 14.11 15.96 -7.27
N GLN A 240 14.69 16.36 -8.39
CA GLN A 240 14.03 17.27 -9.34
C GLN A 240 12.74 16.64 -9.89
N PHE A 241 12.79 15.38 -10.31
CA PHE A 241 11.63 14.64 -10.79
C PHE A 241 10.56 14.53 -9.70
N SER A 242 10.96 14.17 -8.47
CA SER A 242 10.06 14.04 -7.34
C SER A 242 9.37 15.36 -6.98
N GLN A 243 10.10 16.47 -7.01
CA GLN A 243 9.55 17.82 -6.82
C GLN A 243 8.57 18.17 -7.95
N PHE A 244 8.93 17.91 -9.20
CA PHE A 244 8.04 18.14 -10.35
C PHE A 244 6.74 17.37 -10.22
N VAL A 245 6.79 16.07 -9.90
CA VAL A 245 5.61 15.23 -9.66
C VAL A 245 4.76 15.77 -8.50
N SER A 246 5.40 16.19 -7.42
CA SER A 246 4.72 16.75 -6.25
C SER A 246 3.99 18.05 -6.55
N HIS A 247 4.64 18.98 -7.27
CA HIS A 247 4.06 20.30 -7.58
C HIS A 247 3.05 20.27 -8.73
N SER A 248 3.27 19.45 -9.74
CA SER A 248 2.40 19.39 -10.92
C SER A 248 1.05 18.70 -10.67
N GLY A 249 0.85 18.09 -9.52
CA GLY A 249 -0.34 17.28 -9.24
C GLY A 249 -0.39 15.98 -10.09
N LEU A 250 0.67 15.64 -10.82
CA LEU A 250 0.73 14.42 -11.65
C LEU A 250 0.59 13.14 -10.82
N TRP A 251 0.83 13.21 -9.51
CA TRP A 251 0.52 12.09 -8.61
C TRP A 251 -0.97 11.69 -8.65
N MET A 252 -1.87 12.61 -9.04
CA MET A 252 -3.29 12.30 -9.25
C MET A 252 -3.52 11.32 -10.40
N ILE A 253 -2.66 11.30 -11.43
CA ILE A 253 -2.75 10.34 -12.54
C ILE A 253 -2.67 8.91 -12.02
N PHE A 254 -1.93 8.68 -10.96
CA PHE A 254 -1.79 7.38 -10.33
C PHE A 254 -3.04 6.94 -9.54
N ILE A 255 -3.94 7.86 -9.22
CA ILE A 255 -5.24 7.53 -8.61
C ILE A 255 -6.18 6.94 -9.65
N ILE A 256 -6.06 7.33 -10.92
CA ILE A 256 -6.95 6.91 -12.01
C ILE A 256 -7.03 5.38 -12.14
N PRO A 257 -5.93 4.62 -12.23
CA PRO A 257 -5.98 3.16 -12.29
C PRO A 257 -6.68 2.53 -11.07
N VAL A 258 -6.44 3.06 -9.87
CA VAL A 258 -7.05 2.56 -8.63
C VAL A 258 -8.56 2.80 -8.62
N VAL A 259 -8.98 4.01 -9.02
CA VAL A 259 -10.42 4.36 -9.12
C VAL A 259 -11.09 3.54 -10.21
N LEU A 260 -10.45 3.42 -11.38
CA LEU A 260 -10.97 2.63 -12.49
C LEU A 260 -11.11 1.16 -12.12
N GLN A 261 -10.10 0.56 -11.50
CA GLN A 261 -10.14 -0.82 -11.03
C GLN A 261 -11.24 -1.03 -9.99
N SER A 262 -11.36 -0.14 -8.99
CA SER A 262 -12.41 -0.23 -7.97
C SER A 262 -13.81 -0.07 -8.57
N TRP A 263 -13.99 0.83 -9.56
CA TRP A 263 -15.24 1.01 -10.28
C TRP A 263 -15.62 -0.22 -11.12
N ILE A 264 -14.67 -0.81 -11.85
CA ILE A 264 -14.88 -2.03 -12.63
C ILE A 264 -15.30 -3.19 -11.72
N VAL A 265 -14.59 -3.38 -10.59
CA VAL A 265 -14.93 -4.41 -9.59
C VAL A 265 -16.33 -4.18 -8.99
N ALA A 266 -16.66 -2.95 -8.64
CA ALA A 266 -17.98 -2.60 -8.10
C ALA A 266 -19.11 -2.83 -9.13
N ARG A 267 -18.85 -2.51 -10.42
CA ARG A 267 -19.82 -2.74 -11.49
C ARG A 267 -20.02 -4.23 -11.80
N ALA A 268 -18.94 -5.01 -11.81
CA ALA A 268 -19.00 -6.46 -11.98
C ALA A 268 -19.78 -7.12 -10.84
N ARG A 269 -19.54 -6.68 -9.59
CA ARG A 269 -20.28 -7.18 -8.41
C ARG A 269 -21.78 -6.91 -8.50
N ARG A 270 -22.20 -5.71 -8.88
CA ARG A 270 -23.62 -5.35 -9.05
C ARG A 270 -24.32 -6.22 -10.10
N ARG A 271 -23.68 -6.48 -11.24
CA ARG A 271 -24.24 -7.37 -12.28
C ARG A 271 -24.40 -8.80 -11.79
N TRP A 272 -23.48 -9.28 -10.97
CA TRP A 272 -23.54 -10.60 -10.42
C TRP A 272 -24.68 -10.74 -9.39
N GLU A 273 -24.88 -9.72 -8.53
CA GLU A 273 -25.98 -9.68 -7.56
C GLU A 273 -27.37 -9.61 -8.20
N GLN A 274 -27.47 -9.05 -9.40
CA GLN A 274 -28.73 -8.99 -10.18
C GLN A 274 -29.07 -10.31 -10.87
N ASN A 275 -28.09 -11.17 -11.13
CA ASN A 275 -28.26 -12.45 -11.84
C ASN A 275 -28.23 -13.67 -10.89
N ALA A 276 -28.07 -13.48 -9.59
CA ALA A 276 -28.08 -14.51 -8.54
C ALA A 276 -29.39 -14.50 -7.76
#